data_eb99a15e931eba2ed60b4017b5b3fd73
#
_entry.id   eb99a15e931eba2ed60b4017b5b3fd73
#
_cell.length_a   1.000
_cell.length_b   1.000
_cell.length_c   1.000
_cell.angle_alpha   90.00
_cell.angle_beta   90.00
_cell.angle_gamma   90.00
#
_symmetry.space_group_name_H-M   'P 1'
#
loop_
_entity.id
_entity.type
_entity.pdbx_description
1 polymer ?
#
loop_
_entity_poly.entity_id
_entity_poly.type
_entity_poly.pdbx_seq_one_letter_code
_entity_poly.pdbx_strand_id
1 'polypeptide(L)'
;MNVMYAWFHIYRPIGPDPCPELALTPEQQVEVRKFVVEMRSRKPIVIIDAYHDGEGNALCPAATGFTHHISPWGDIEPCPIIQFANESIHDERPLRQVFNESEFLRDFRETAAQHTRGCIVLERADLLHDLAERHGARDTTARNAAYQELENLDLRPSQYNPGHEVREKNLVYRWAKKFWFNDYGAYTKHFDASNWVDSREAPIEQSNVPELHQIEQ
;
A
#
# COMPACT_ATOMS: atom_id res chain seq x y z
N MET A 1 24.79 -17.79 -6.59
CA MET A 1 23.42 -17.98 -6.05
C MET A 1 22.46 -18.04 -7.23
N ASN A 2 21.63 -19.09 -7.32
CA ASN A 2 20.64 -19.23 -8.39
C ASN A 2 19.33 -18.57 -7.93
N VAL A 3 19.25 -17.23 -8.02
CA VAL A 3 18.04 -16.48 -7.70
C VAL A 3 17.14 -16.48 -8.93
N MET A 4 15.90 -16.94 -8.80
CA MET A 4 14.92 -16.96 -9.88
C MET A 4 14.12 -15.65 -9.96
N TYR A 5 13.82 -15.05 -8.82
CA TYR A 5 13.08 -13.77 -8.74
C TYR A 5 13.54 -12.95 -7.55
N ALA A 6 13.33 -11.64 -7.65
CA ALA A 6 13.49 -10.67 -6.58
C ALA A 6 12.20 -9.88 -6.45
N TRP A 7 11.68 -9.74 -5.25
CA TRP A 7 10.47 -8.97 -4.97
C TRP A 7 10.83 -7.78 -4.11
N PHE A 8 10.52 -6.58 -4.60
CA PHE A 8 10.75 -5.33 -3.89
C PHE A 8 9.47 -4.92 -3.17
N HIS A 9 9.58 -4.74 -1.87
CA HIS A 9 8.52 -4.21 -1.02
C HIS A 9 8.92 -2.86 -0.46
N ILE A 10 7.97 -1.94 -0.37
CA ILE A 10 8.15 -0.67 0.32
C ILE A 10 7.99 -0.93 1.81
N TYR A 11 8.93 -0.44 2.62
CA TYR A 11 8.82 -0.48 4.06
C TYR A 11 7.70 0.46 4.55
N ARG A 12 6.94 -0.01 5.53
CA ARG A 12 5.90 0.75 6.22
C ARG A 12 6.17 0.67 7.71
N PRO A 13 6.27 1.81 8.41
CA PRO A 13 6.57 1.85 9.83
C PRO A 13 5.31 1.57 10.67
N ILE A 14 4.81 0.34 10.61
CA ILE A 14 3.71 -0.16 11.41
C ILE A 14 4.18 -1.33 12.27
N GLY A 15 3.40 -1.67 13.28
CA GLY A 15 3.71 -2.77 14.19
C GLY A 15 4.24 -2.27 15.55
N PRO A 16 4.73 -3.18 16.39
CA PRO A 16 5.03 -2.85 17.79
C PRO A 16 6.25 -1.95 18.00
N ASP A 17 7.14 -1.90 17.02
CA ASP A 17 8.41 -1.15 17.11
C ASP A 17 8.76 -0.55 15.73
N PRO A 18 7.98 0.44 15.27
CA PRO A 18 8.19 1.03 13.96
C PRO A 18 9.43 1.90 13.93
N CYS A 19 10.17 1.84 12.80
CA CYS A 19 11.33 2.67 12.53
C CYS A 19 11.05 3.64 11.37
N PRO A 20 10.43 4.80 11.61
CA PRO A 20 10.03 5.74 10.54
C PRO A 20 11.18 6.22 9.68
N GLU A 21 12.40 6.28 10.23
CA GLU A 21 13.63 6.68 9.54
C GLU A 21 14.08 5.70 8.43
N LEU A 22 13.56 4.46 8.45
CA LEU A 22 13.82 3.49 7.39
C LEU A 22 12.87 3.65 6.19
N ALA A 23 11.84 4.47 6.30
CA ALA A 23 10.96 4.77 5.18
C ALA A 23 11.71 5.62 4.14
N LEU A 24 11.63 5.21 2.88
CA LEU A 24 12.29 5.91 1.79
C LEU A 24 11.72 7.32 1.60
N THR A 25 12.61 8.29 1.33
CA THR A 25 12.19 9.61 0.84
C THR A 25 11.63 9.50 -0.58
N PRO A 26 10.86 10.50 -1.07
CA PRO A 26 10.37 10.51 -2.45
C PRO A 26 11.48 10.35 -3.49
N GLU A 27 12.64 10.99 -3.27
CA GLU A 27 13.80 10.90 -4.17
C GLU A 27 14.38 9.48 -4.18
N GLN A 28 14.52 8.86 -3.01
CA GLN A 28 15.00 7.49 -2.89
C GLN A 28 14.04 6.49 -3.56
N GLN A 29 12.74 6.72 -3.46
CA GLN A 29 11.74 5.87 -4.14
C GLN A 29 11.88 5.94 -5.66
N VAL A 30 12.10 7.14 -6.22
CA VAL A 30 12.36 7.33 -7.66
C VAL A 30 13.63 6.58 -8.07
N GLU A 31 14.71 6.67 -7.27
CA GLU A 31 15.97 5.95 -7.56
C GLU A 31 15.80 4.42 -7.49
N VAL A 32 15.08 3.92 -6.49
CA VAL A 32 14.76 2.49 -6.40
C VAL A 32 13.94 2.04 -7.61
N ARG A 33 12.96 2.84 -8.04
CA ARG A 33 12.16 2.53 -9.23
C ARG A 33 13.02 2.52 -10.50
N LYS A 34 13.91 3.50 -10.69
CA LYS A 34 14.88 3.50 -11.80
C LYS A 34 15.74 2.23 -11.79
N PHE A 35 16.26 1.87 -10.63
CA PHE A 35 17.06 0.65 -10.46
C PHE A 35 16.26 -0.60 -10.85
N VAL A 36 15.03 -0.76 -10.37
CA VAL A 36 14.18 -1.91 -10.70
C VAL A 36 13.93 -2.01 -12.21
N VAL A 37 13.57 -0.90 -12.86
CA VAL A 37 13.33 -0.85 -14.32
C VAL A 37 14.60 -1.21 -15.10
N GLU A 38 15.75 -0.71 -14.67
CA GLU A 38 17.03 -1.02 -15.30
C GLU A 38 17.42 -2.50 -15.14
N MET A 39 17.27 -3.04 -13.94
CA MET A 39 17.61 -4.45 -13.67
C MET A 39 16.76 -5.43 -14.48
N ARG A 40 15.50 -5.12 -14.74
CA ARG A 40 14.62 -5.91 -15.62
C ARG A 40 15.15 -6.07 -17.04
N SER A 41 15.96 -5.12 -17.51
CA SER A 41 16.58 -5.18 -18.83
C SER A 41 17.97 -5.83 -18.82
N ARG A 42 18.61 -5.95 -17.65
CA ARG A 42 19.99 -6.42 -17.51
C ARG A 42 20.13 -7.81 -16.91
N LYS A 43 19.19 -8.24 -16.09
CA LYS A 43 19.30 -9.50 -15.35
C LYS A 43 18.29 -10.53 -15.83
N PRO A 44 18.72 -11.81 -16.02
CA PRO A 44 17.85 -12.89 -16.45
C PRO A 44 17.05 -13.47 -15.25
N ILE A 45 16.48 -12.61 -14.43
CA ILE A 45 15.62 -12.97 -13.30
C ILE A 45 14.33 -12.16 -13.35
N VAL A 46 13.27 -12.68 -12.76
CA VAL A 46 12.02 -11.96 -12.61
C VAL A 46 12.17 -10.93 -11.47
N ILE A 47 11.91 -9.66 -11.77
CA ILE A 47 11.95 -8.58 -10.77
C ILE A 47 10.54 -8.04 -10.59
N ILE A 48 9.96 -8.29 -9.41
CA ILE A 48 8.58 -7.93 -9.07
C ILE A 48 8.59 -6.59 -8.32
N ASP A 49 7.82 -5.66 -8.84
CA ASP A 49 7.44 -4.40 -8.22
C ASP A 49 5.96 -4.18 -8.57
N ALA A 50 5.09 -4.41 -7.62
CA ALA A 50 3.65 -4.37 -7.80
C ALA A 50 3.04 -2.97 -7.60
N TYR A 51 3.87 -1.96 -7.29
CA TYR A 51 3.41 -0.63 -6.89
C TYR A 51 3.33 0.40 -8.03
N HIS A 52 3.64 -0.01 -9.25
CA HIS A 52 3.62 0.88 -10.41
C HIS A 52 3.04 0.18 -11.63
N ASP A 53 2.28 0.91 -12.43
CA ASP A 53 1.85 0.45 -13.75
C ASP A 53 2.98 0.50 -14.80
N GLY A 54 2.65 0.22 -16.07
CA GLY A 54 3.63 0.22 -17.17
C GLY A 54 4.15 1.62 -17.53
N GLU A 55 3.39 2.66 -17.25
CA GLU A 55 3.78 4.04 -17.52
C GLU A 55 4.53 4.66 -16.33
N GLY A 56 4.60 3.97 -15.20
CA GLY A 56 5.31 4.39 -14.00
C GLY A 56 4.43 5.11 -12.98
N ASN A 57 3.12 5.13 -13.21
CA ASN A 57 2.20 5.67 -12.22
C ASN A 57 2.11 4.73 -11.02
N ALA A 58 2.11 5.31 -9.85
CA ALA A 58 1.94 4.55 -8.63
C ALA A 58 0.54 3.94 -8.53
N LEU A 59 0.44 2.80 -7.88
CA LEU A 59 -0.81 2.12 -7.57
C LEU A 59 -0.67 1.27 -6.30
N CYS A 60 -1.80 0.99 -5.67
CA CYS A 60 -1.91 0.01 -4.59
C CYS A 60 -2.53 -1.27 -5.13
N PRO A 61 -1.85 -2.43 -5.10
CA PRO A 61 -2.42 -3.69 -5.58
C PRO A 61 -3.72 -4.10 -4.87
N ALA A 62 -3.85 -3.76 -3.57
CA ALA A 62 -5.06 -4.04 -2.81
C ALA A 62 -6.24 -3.15 -3.27
N ALA A 63 -5.99 -1.87 -3.58
CA ALA A 63 -7.01 -0.97 -4.12
C ALA A 63 -7.49 -1.39 -5.51
N THR A 64 -6.65 -2.03 -6.31
CA THR A 64 -7.06 -2.59 -7.62
C THR A 64 -7.87 -3.88 -7.50
N GLY A 65 -7.97 -4.47 -6.30
CA GLY A 65 -8.62 -5.77 -6.09
C GLY A 65 -7.81 -6.96 -6.60
N PHE A 66 -6.57 -6.74 -7.00
CA PHE A 66 -5.68 -7.80 -7.51
C PHE A 66 -5.15 -8.71 -6.39
N THR A 67 -4.97 -8.16 -5.20
CA THR A 67 -4.44 -8.90 -4.05
C THR A 67 -5.39 -8.81 -2.86
N HIS A 68 -5.50 -9.92 -2.15
CA HIS A 68 -6.07 -10.02 -0.82
C HIS A 68 -5.11 -10.81 0.05
N HIS A 69 -5.28 -10.74 1.34
CA HIS A 69 -4.52 -11.52 2.30
C HIS A 69 -5.47 -12.42 3.10
N ILE A 70 -5.02 -13.61 3.42
CA ILE A 70 -5.69 -14.50 4.36
C ILE A 70 -4.72 -14.70 5.52
N SER A 71 -5.14 -14.28 6.71
CA SER A 71 -4.34 -14.42 7.92
C SER A 71 -4.14 -15.90 8.30
N PRO A 72 -3.17 -16.23 9.16
CA PRO A 72 -3.00 -17.59 9.67
C PRO A 72 -4.25 -18.14 10.40
N TRP A 73 -5.13 -17.26 10.84
CA TRP A 73 -6.40 -17.61 11.50
C TRP A 73 -7.60 -17.66 10.56
N GLY A 74 -7.36 -17.40 9.28
CA GLY A 74 -8.39 -17.46 8.24
C GLY A 74 -9.13 -16.16 8.00
N ASP A 75 -8.72 -15.03 8.59
CA ASP A 75 -9.33 -13.73 8.35
C ASP A 75 -9.04 -13.25 6.94
N ILE A 76 -10.03 -12.65 6.28
CA ILE A 76 -9.90 -12.11 4.93
C ILE A 76 -9.65 -10.62 5.01
N GLU A 77 -8.42 -10.22 4.69
CA GLU A 77 -7.89 -8.87 4.84
C GLU A 77 -7.63 -8.21 3.47
N PRO A 78 -7.68 -6.87 3.36
CA PRO A 78 -7.33 -6.16 2.12
C PRO A 78 -5.88 -6.42 1.65
N CYS A 79 -4.93 -6.45 2.57
CA CYS A 79 -3.53 -6.79 2.31
C CYS A 79 -2.81 -7.19 3.61
N PRO A 80 -1.59 -7.77 3.54
CA PRO A 80 -0.89 -8.25 4.75
C PRO A 80 -0.57 -7.18 5.79
N ILE A 81 -0.67 -5.91 5.41
CA ILE A 81 -0.35 -4.77 6.28
C ILE A 81 -1.60 -4.17 6.89
N ILE A 82 -2.75 -4.38 6.28
CA ILE A 82 -4.05 -3.89 6.73
C ILE A 82 -4.76 -5.05 7.41
N GLN A 83 -4.52 -5.18 8.70
CA GLN A 83 -4.97 -6.30 9.52
C GLN A 83 -6.34 -6.02 10.15
N PHE A 84 -7.34 -5.81 9.28
CA PHE A 84 -8.75 -5.67 9.61
C PHE A 84 -9.58 -6.61 8.75
N ALA A 85 -10.56 -7.26 9.33
CA ALA A 85 -11.44 -8.17 8.62
C ALA A 85 -12.85 -8.20 9.18
N ASN A 86 -13.82 -8.37 8.29
CA ASN A 86 -15.21 -8.66 8.62
C ASN A 86 -15.56 -10.12 8.34
N GLU A 87 -14.86 -10.74 7.39
CA GLU A 87 -15.12 -12.09 6.90
C GLU A 87 -13.94 -13.02 7.14
N SER A 88 -14.20 -14.32 7.10
CA SER A 88 -13.22 -15.39 7.28
C SER A 88 -13.41 -16.50 6.24
N ILE A 89 -12.35 -17.26 5.96
CA ILE A 89 -12.44 -18.50 5.16
C ILE A 89 -13.28 -19.58 5.85
N HIS A 90 -13.57 -19.41 7.15
CA HIS A 90 -14.43 -20.32 7.92
C HIS A 90 -15.92 -19.99 7.79
N ASP A 91 -16.27 -18.89 7.10
CA ASP A 91 -17.65 -18.57 6.76
C ASP A 91 -18.18 -19.61 5.76
N GLU A 92 -19.49 -19.86 5.78
CA GLU A 92 -20.11 -20.84 4.87
C GLU A 92 -20.06 -20.41 3.39
N ARG A 93 -19.78 -19.13 3.12
CA ARG A 93 -19.73 -18.57 1.77
C ARG A 93 -18.46 -18.95 1.03
N PRO A 94 -18.52 -19.32 -0.26
CA PRO A 94 -17.32 -19.52 -1.08
C PRO A 94 -16.44 -18.25 -1.13
N LEU A 95 -15.13 -18.41 -1.08
CA LEU A 95 -14.17 -17.29 -1.14
C LEU A 95 -14.44 -16.31 -2.29
N ARG A 96 -14.77 -16.83 -3.47
CA ARG A 96 -15.10 -15.98 -4.61
C ARG A 96 -16.30 -15.07 -4.35
N GLN A 97 -17.28 -15.57 -3.63
CA GLN A 97 -18.46 -14.80 -3.25
C GLN A 97 -18.06 -13.71 -2.24
N VAL A 98 -17.27 -14.07 -1.23
CA VAL A 98 -16.76 -13.10 -0.24
C VAL A 98 -16.01 -11.97 -0.92
N PHE A 99 -15.04 -12.26 -1.78
CA PHE A 99 -14.27 -11.23 -2.48
C PHE A 99 -15.10 -10.29 -3.36
N ASN A 100 -16.22 -10.77 -3.90
CA ASN A 100 -17.10 -9.98 -4.74
C ASN A 100 -18.15 -9.19 -3.97
N GLU A 101 -18.62 -9.71 -2.84
CA GLU A 101 -19.79 -9.22 -2.11
C GLU A 101 -19.44 -8.53 -0.77
N SER A 102 -18.21 -8.67 -0.26
CA SER A 102 -17.79 -7.99 0.96
C SER A 102 -17.91 -6.47 0.81
N GLU A 103 -18.74 -5.87 1.64
CA GLU A 103 -18.91 -4.42 1.69
C GLU A 103 -17.63 -3.73 2.17
N PHE A 104 -16.99 -4.30 3.18
CA PHE A 104 -15.72 -3.76 3.70
C PHE A 104 -14.63 -3.75 2.63
N LEU A 105 -14.42 -4.86 1.91
CA LEU A 105 -13.40 -4.93 0.85
C LEU A 105 -13.73 -4.01 -0.33
N ARG A 106 -15.01 -3.87 -0.68
CA ARG A 106 -15.45 -2.95 -1.74
C ARG A 106 -15.17 -1.51 -1.36
N ASP A 107 -15.65 -1.09 -0.19
CA ASP A 107 -15.52 0.29 0.27
C ASP A 107 -14.05 0.64 0.55
N PHE A 108 -13.24 -0.33 0.99
CA PHE A 108 -11.79 -0.18 1.07
C PHE A 108 -11.18 0.14 -0.30
N ARG A 109 -11.51 -0.65 -1.34
CA ARG A 109 -10.98 -0.42 -2.69
C ARG A 109 -11.38 0.94 -3.23
N GLU A 110 -12.64 1.32 -3.05
CA GLU A 110 -13.16 2.62 -3.48
C GLU A 110 -12.47 3.78 -2.74
N THR A 111 -12.39 3.71 -1.42
CA THR A 111 -11.73 4.73 -0.60
C THR A 111 -10.25 4.87 -0.97
N ALA A 112 -9.52 3.76 -1.04
CA ALA A 112 -8.11 3.79 -1.38
C ALA A 112 -7.87 4.33 -2.80
N ALA A 113 -8.69 3.95 -3.78
CA ALA A 113 -8.55 4.41 -5.17
C ALA A 113 -8.92 5.88 -5.35
N GLN A 114 -9.84 6.42 -4.56
CA GLN A 114 -10.27 7.82 -4.63
C GLN A 114 -9.29 8.78 -3.94
N HIS A 115 -8.76 8.38 -2.79
CA HIS A 115 -8.05 9.28 -1.89
C HIS A 115 -6.54 9.03 -1.80
N THR A 116 -6.06 7.95 -2.37
CA THR A 116 -4.63 7.63 -2.37
C THR A 116 -4.16 7.20 -3.75
N ARG A 117 -2.87 7.34 -4.00
CA ARG A 117 -2.26 6.81 -5.22
C ARG A 117 -1.19 5.77 -4.92
N GLY A 118 -0.86 5.63 -3.65
CA GLY A 118 0.10 4.66 -3.16
C GLY A 118 -0.49 3.83 -2.03
N CYS A 119 0.13 3.86 -0.86
CA CYS A 119 -0.29 3.07 0.29
C CYS A 119 -1.19 3.90 1.21
N ILE A 120 -2.46 3.52 1.34
CA ILE A 120 -3.41 4.20 2.22
C ILE A 120 -2.93 4.26 3.67
N VAL A 121 -2.22 3.25 4.15
CA VAL A 121 -1.65 3.24 5.51
C VAL A 121 -0.67 4.39 5.73
N LEU A 122 0.06 4.81 4.70
CA LEU A 122 1.00 5.94 4.80
C LEU A 122 0.34 7.28 4.47
N GLU A 123 -0.48 7.29 3.43
CA GLU A 123 -1.03 8.53 2.89
C GLU A 123 -2.27 9.00 3.63
N ARG A 124 -3.13 8.08 4.07
CA ARG A 124 -4.44 8.36 4.66
C ARG A 124 -4.83 7.29 5.69
N ALA A 125 -3.99 7.09 6.71
CA ALA A 125 -4.30 6.21 7.84
C ALA A 125 -5.61 6.60 8.53
N ASP A 126 -5.93 7.89 8.57
CA ASP A 126 -7.18 8.45 9.07
C ASP A 126 -8.41 7.85 8.37
N LEU A 127 -8.41 7.84 7.03
CA LEU A 127 -9.52 7.26 6.26
C LEU A 127 -9.63 5.75 6.42
N LEU A 128 -8.50 5.07 6.58
CA LEU A 128 -8.50 3.63 6.83
C LEU A 128 -9.08 3.32 8.22
N HIS A 129 -8.72 4.10 9.23
CA HIS A 129 -9.26 3.98 10.57
C HIS A 129 -10.78 4.16 10.57
N ASP A 130 -11.27 5.28 10.02
CA ASP A 130 -12.69 5.60 9.92
C ASP A 130 -13.48 4.52 9.14
N LEU A 131 -12.87 3.97 8.09
CA LEU A 131 -13.47 2.90 7.31
C LEU A 131 -13.62 1.63 8.15
N ALA A 132 -12.57 1.23 8.85
CA ALA A 132 -12.58 0.05 9.71
C ALA A 132 -13.63 0.19 10.83
N GLU A 133 -13.71 1.34 11.48
CA GLU A 133 -14.73 1.62 12.49
C GLU A 133 -16.15 1.56 11.93
N ARG A 134 -16.43 2.23 10.81
CA ARG A 134 -17.77 2.24 10.19
C ARG A 134 -18.27 0.85 9.84
N HIS A 135 -17.38 -0.04 9.46
CA HIS A 135 -17.72 -1.43 9.16
C HIS A 135 -17.67 -2.35 10.38
N GLY A 136 -17.27 -1.85 11.56
CA GLY A 136 -17.04 -2.68 12.73
C GLY A 136 -16.01 -3.77 12.46
N ALA A 137 -14.99 -3.47 11.64
CA ALA A 137 -13.99 -4.42 11.25
C ALA A 137 -13.16 -4.87 12.45
N ARG A 138 -12.99 -6.20 12.57
CA ARG A 138 -12.21 -6.77 13.66
C ARG A 138 -10.72 -6.51 13.43
N ASP A 139 -10.02 -6.06 14.47
CA ASP A 139 -8.57 -6.09 14.52
C ASP A 139 -8.08 -7.54 14.50
N THR A 140 -7.32 -7.92 13.49
CA THR A 140 -6.79 -9.26 13.29
C THR A 140 -5.32 -9.38 13.71
N THR A 141 -4.74 -8.32 14.28
CA THR A 141 -3.40 -8.39 14.86
C THR A 141 -3.41 -9.25 16.13
N ALA A 142 -2.33 -9.98 16.34
CA ALA A 142 -2.18 -10.74 17.58
C ALA A 142 -2.11 -9.84 18.85
N ARG A 143 -1.89 -8.54 18.65
CA ARG A 143 -1.73 -7.53 19.70
C ARG A 143 -3.01 -6.78 20.03
N ASN A 144 -4.03 -6.85 19.16
CA ASN A 144 -5.23 -6.00 19.20
C ASN A 144 -4.86 -4.50 19.26
N ALA A 145 -3.91 -4.09 18.43
CA ALA A 145 -3.35 -2.74 18.44
C ALA A 145 -3.49 -2.00 17.10
N ALA A 146 -4.15 -2.59 16.08
CA ALA A 146 -4.20 -2.03 14.75
C ALA A 146 -4.85 -0.64 14.71
N TYR A 147 -5.93 -0.42 15.46
CA TYR A 147 -6.58 0.89 15.55
C TYR A 147 -5.65 1.94 16.15
N GLN A 148 -5.04 1.62 17.29
CA GLN A 148 -4.10 2.52 17.96
C GLN A 148 -2.85 2.79 17.11
N GLU A 149 -2.37 1.79 16.38
CA GLU A 149 -1.23 1.95 15.46
C GLU A 149 -1.57 2.94 14.34
N LEU A 150 -2.79 2.91 13.77
CA LEU A 150 -3.23 3.87 12.77
C LEU A 150 -3.37 5.30 13.32
N GLU A 151 -3.94 5.45 14.52
CA GLU A 151 -4.10 6.75 15.19
C GLU A 151 -2.76 7.46 15.45
N ASN A 152 -1.72 6.68 15.74
CA ASN A 152 -0.40 7.21 16.06
C ASN A 152 0.53 7.33 14.83
N LEU A 153 0.03 7.06 13.62
CA LEU A 153 0.85 7.02 12.44
C LEU A 153 0.96 8.41 11.81
N ASP A 154 2.19 8.90 11.67
CA ASP A 154 2.45 10.13 10.92
C ASP A 154 2.15 9.91 9.44
N LEU A 155 1.20 10.68 8.90
CA LEU A 155 0.88 10.66 7.49
C LEU A 155 2.07 11.14 6.66
N ARG A 156 2.40 10.41 5.60
CA ARG A 156 3.54 10.72 4.73
C ARG A 156 3.28 10.29 3.31
N PRO A 157 3.94 10.93 2.33
CA PRO A 157 3.92 10.45 0.95
C PRO A 157 4.40 9.00 0.88
N SER A 158 3.79 8.22 0.00
CA SER A 158 4.27 6.88 -0.32
C SER A 158 4.94 6.86 -1.71
N GLN A 159 4.63 5.91 -2.56
CA GLN A 159 5.29 5.76 -3.87
C GLN A 159 4.78 6.72 -4.98
N TYR A 160 3.82 7.59 -4.70
CA TYR A 160 3.32 8.55 -5.67
C TYR A 160 4.20 9.81 -5.71
N ASN A 161 4.87 10.02 -6.83
CA ASN A 161 5.75 11.17 -7.07
C ASN A 161 5.36 11.81 -8.41
N PRO A 162 4.37 12.73 -8.44
CA PRO A 162 3.91 13.37 -9.66
C PRO A 162 5.04 14.07 -10.43
N GLY A 163 5.15 13.84 -11.73
CA GLY A 163 6.19 14.40 -12.59
C GLY A 163 7.54 13.67 -12.52
N HIS A 164 7.64 12.61 -11.73
CA HIS A 164 8.84 11.77 -11.63
C HIS A 164 8.56 10.30 -11.97
N GLU A 165 7.53 10.05 -12.79
CA GLU A 165 7.15 8.71 -13.23
C GLU A 165 8.27 8.05 -14.03
N VAL A 166 8.64 6.83 -13.63
CA VAL A 166 9.66 6.05 -14.32
C VAL A 166 9.00 4.94 -15.11
N ARG A 167 8.85 5.18 -16.41
CA ARG A 167 8.22 4.27 -17.36
C ARG A 167 8.98 2.95 -17.46
N GLU A 168 8.23 1.85 -17.57
CA GLU A 168 8.80 0.53 -17.82
C GLU A 168 9.45 0.46 -19.19
N LYS A 169 10.71 0.03 -19.26
CA LYS A 169 11.49 -0.08 -20.50
C LYS A 169 11.38 -1.45 -21.15
N ASN A 170 11.23 -2.51 -20.35
CA ASN A 170 11.14 -3.87 -20.84
C ASN A 170 9.75 -4.15 -21.42
N LEU A 171 9.68 -4.54 -22.69
CA LEU A 171 8.42 -4.75 -23.40
C LEU A 171 7.55 -5.85 -22.80
N VAL A 172 8.15 -6.91 -22.29
CA VAL A 172 7.41 -8.00 -21.63
C VAL A 172 6.74 -7.51 -20.36
N TYR A 173 7.46 -6.76 -19.53
CA TYR A 173 6.90 -6.17 -18.32
C TYR A 173 5.84 -5.11 -18.63
N ARG A 174 6.05 -4.28 -19.66
CA ARG A 174 5.03 -3.32 -20.11
C ARG A 174 3.75 -4.01 -20.54
N TRP A 175 3.88 -5.06 -21.35
CA TRP A 175 2.75 -5.86 -21.80
C TRP A 175 2.04 -6.53 -20.63
N ALA A 176 2.78 -7.22 -19.73
CA ALA A 176 2.24 -7.87 -18.55
C ALA A 176 1.53 -6.87 -17.64
N LYS A 177 2.13 -5.71 -17.37
CA LYS A 177 1.51 -4.66 -16.54
C LYS A 177 0.26 -4.08 -17.19
N LYS A 178 0.24 -3.90 -18.50
CA LYS A 178 -0.94 -3.40 -19.22
C LYS A 178 -2.13 -4.36 -19.11
N PHE A 179 -1.90 -5.65 -19.28
CA PHE A 179 -2.97 -6.65 -19.27
C PHE A 179 -3.32 -7.15 -17.87
N TRP A 180 -2.38 -7.13 -16.94
CA TRP A 180 -2.59 -7.65 -15.58
C TRP A 180 -2.97 -6.58 -14.55
N PHE A 181 -2.48 -5.35 -14.71
CA PHE A 181 -2.68 -4.30 -13.71
C PHE A 181 -3.61 -3.19 -14.20
N ASN A 182 -3.61 -2.83 -15.48
CA ASN A 182 -4.46 -1.76 -16.01
C ASN A 182 -5.92 -2.18 -16.21
N ASP A 183 -6.19 -3.47 -16.45
CA ASP A 183 -7.57 -3.93 -16.67
C ASP A 183 -8.43 -3.89 -15.39
N TYR A 184 -7.81 -3.75 -14.23
CA TYR A 184 -8.55 -3.58 -12.98
C TYR A 184 -9.16 -2.18 -12.82
N GLY A 185 -8.75 -1.20 -13.61
CA GLY A 185 -9.43 0.08 -13.86
C GLY A 185 -9.78 0.94 -12.64
N ALA A 186 -9.35 0.55 -11.44
CA ALA A 186 -9.73 1.24 -10.22
C ALA A 186 -9.34 2.73 -10.27
N TYR A 187 -8.08 3.00 -10.60
CA TYR A 187 -7.60 4.37 -10.65
C TYR A 187 -8.05 5.16 -11.88
N THR A 188 -8.33 4.49 -13.01
CA THR A 188 -8.85 5.17 -14.20
C THR A 188 -10.31 5.56 -14.08
N LYS A 189 -11.07 4.89 -13.21
CA LYS A 189 -12.50 5.15 -13.01
C LYS A 189 -12.79 6.10 -11.84
N HIS A 190 -11.96 6.08 -10.82
CA HIS A 190 -12.27 6.67 -9.53
C HIS A 190 -11.25 7.71 -9.05
N PHE A 191 -9.99 7.64 -9.50
CA PHE A 191 -8.98 8.58 -9.05
C PHE A 191 -9.11 9.91 -9.80
N ASP A 192 -9.47 10.94 -9.06
CA ASP A 192 -9.44 12.34 -9.49
C ASP A 192 -8.25 13.02 -8.82
N ALA A 193 -7.27 13.40 -9.63
CA ALA A 193 -6.06 14.07 -9.14
C ALA A 193 -6.36 15.44 -8.48
N SER A 194 -7.50 16.06 -8.79
CA SER A 194 -7.93 17.31 -8.16
C SER A 194 -8.37 17.12 -6.70
N ASN A 195 -8.77 15.90 -6.34
CA ASN A 195 -9.17 15.54 -4.97
C ASN A 195 -8.02 14.90 -4.16
N TRP A 196 -6.87 14.67 -4.80
CA TRP A 196 -5.71 14.15 -4.10
C TRP A 196 -5.07 15.25 -3.26
N VAL A 197 -5.16 15.10 -1.95
CA VAL A 197 -4.48 15.99 -1.02
C VAL A 197 -3.05 15.53 -0.91
N ASP A 198 -2.12 16.41 -1.32
CA ASP A 198 -0.70 16.16 -1.08
C ASP A 198 -0.47 16.18 0.44
N SER A 199 -0.20 15.02 1.02
CA SER A 199 0.09 14.91 2.45
C SER A 199 1.31 15.74 2.89
N ARG A 200 2.13 16.22 1.94
CA ARG A 200 3.24 17.16 2.19
C ARG A 200 2.74 18.58 2.45
N GLU A 201 1.54 18.94 1.99
CA GLU A 201 0.90 20.24 2.18
C GLU A 201 -0.02 20.28 3.41
N ALA A 202 -0.31 19.13 4.02
CA ALA A 202 -1.02 19.10 5.28
C ALA A 202 -0.18 19.82 6.34
N PRO A 203 -0.74 20.80 7.08
CA PRO A 203 -0.01 21.46 8.14
C PRO A 203 0.45 20.39 9.13
N ILE A 204 1.76 20.26 9.29
CA ILE A 204 2.33 19.49 10.39
C ILE A 204 1.92 20.27 11.65
N GLU A 205 0.83 19.88 12.29
CA GLU A 205 0.61 20.28 13.68
C GLU A 205 1.86 19.79 14.43
N GLN A 206 2.62 20.74 14.93
CA GLN A 206 3.83 20.48 15.70
C GLN A 206 3.44 19.66 16.93
N SER A 207 3.37 18.34 16.78
CA SER A 207 3.31 17.45 17.92
C SER A 207 4.65 17.65 18.66
N ASN A 208 4.55 18.02 19.93
CA ASN A 208 5.66 18.16 20.85
C ASN A 208 6.57 16.95 20.76
N VAL A 209 7.65 17.05 20.02
CA VAL A 209 8.74 16.09 20.05
C VAL A 209 9.45 16.30 21.40
N PRO A 210 9.47 15.32 22.31
CA PRO A 210 10.27 15.42 23.49
C PRO A 210 11.75 15.51 23.05
N GLU A 211 12.47 16.52 23.53
CA GLU A 211 13.91 16.61 23.35
C GLU A 211 14.57 15.30 23.81
N LEU A 212 15.20 14.61 22.88
CA LEU A 212 16.05 13.47 23.20
C LEU A 212 17.21 13.98 24.04
N HIS A 213 17.13 13.77 25.35
CA HIS A 213 18.27 13.93 26.23
C HIS A 213 19.41 13.05 25.72
N GLN A 214 20.52 13.69 25.43
CA GLN A 214 21.80 13.08 25.16
C GLN A 214 22.09 11.99 26.20
N ILE A 215 22.21 10.76 25.74
CA ILE A 215 22.85 9.71 26.52
C ILE A 215 24.32 9.78 26.12
N GLU A 216 25.06 10.60 26.85
CA GLU A 216 26.52 10.46 27.00
C GLU A 216 26.79 9.40 28.07
N GLN A 217 27.64 8.49 27.73
CA GLN A 217 28.47 7.49 28.37
C GLN A 217 28.12 6.04 28.06
#